data_463fa939c72cc0ccd6d4392875b8a559
#
_entry.id   463fa939c72cc0ccd6d4392875b8a559
#
_cell.length_a   1.000
_cell.length_b   1.000
_cell.length_c   1.000
_cell.angle_alpha   90.00
_cell.angle_beta   90.00
_cell.angle_gamma   90.00
#
_symmetry.space_group_name_H-M   'P 1'
#
loop_
_entity.id
_entity.type
_entity.pdbx_description
1 polymer ?
#
loop_
_entity_poly.entity_id
_entity_poly.type
_entity_poly.pdbx_seq_one_letter_code
_entity_poly.pdbx_strand_id
1 'polypeptide(L)'
;MKRHIPFSLSLLLAVILIPLAGCTEFLNEEFRDGITTDNFFNNDAEAELAVNGVYRILYRTSLYRTRGLDNYYVNGADVVGPSRNVNGLIHNYLIDEGVADGQDTWNSLYEMARNTALFINSIESSENLTEGARDQALGELLFLRALAYYHLTNLWGDVPYFRELPSTEELSAITRTDRELIRSEMKADLERAYGLLPASYSGGDLGRASKWAAAALKAKYHLFDQEWQAALEESRDIIENSPHRLLDNFADVFDQSDPANQYNDEHIFAVDFTKDPVFGDGNTSRTDDYNPRIRDEPANRNDRPDGPGTPTRVELYSDLLASYGEGMTGYGWAVPLPEIADSTNWEEGDMRYTATIVTEYRGYELSFPYYRKNWNLDQENSPRGNHPENYIVFRLADIYLMAAEAENELNGPEGAYEYVNAVRARAFEPDKPWSGMSQDEFRKAMYDERKWELAAEGHRRMDLIRWGILLETVKSTEHRPWNNPGDNIMPKHVLLPIPLEEIQLNPNLLETDPTNNGYR
;
A
#
# COMPACT_ATOMS: atom_id res chain seq x y z
N MET A 1 -1.84 0.73 94.81
CA MET A 1 -1.75 -0.39 93.89
C MET A 1 -1.07 0.09 92.57
N LYS A 2 0.21 -0.19 92.41
CA LYS A 2 0.96 0.12 91.18
C LYS A 2 0.82 -1.09 90.26
N ARG A 3 0.13 -0.94 89.15
CA ARG A 3 0.05 -1.99 88.06
C ARG A 3 1.33 -1.95 87.25
N HIS A 4 2.15 -2.97 87.37
CA HIS A 4 3.29 -3.21 86.51
C HIS A 4 2.75 -3.77 85.17
N ILE A 5 2.98 -3.10 84.03
CA ILE A 5 2.79 -3.62 82.69
C ILE A 5 3.95 -4.58 82.46
N PRO A 6 3.68 -5.85 82.07
CA PRO A 6 4.75 -6.82 81.85
C PRO A 6 5.63 -6.39 80.70
N PHE A 7 6.91 -6.45 80.84
CA PHE A 7 7.98 -6.08 79.89
C PHE A 7 7.86 -6.80 78.51
N SER A 8 7.19 -7.94 78.53
CA SER A 8 6.88 -8.74 77.35
C SER A 8 5.90 -8.07 76.36
N LEU A 9 4.97 -7.26 76.86
CA LEU A 9 3.97 -6.57 76.01
C LEU A 9 4.58 -5.35 75.27
N SER A 10 5.53 -4.68 75.94
CA SER A 10 6.28 -3.54 75.34
C SER A 10 7.25 -3.98 74.25
N LEU A 11 7.83 -5.20 74.36
CA LEU A 11 8.70 -5.77 73.34
C LEU A 11 7.92 -6.24 72.12
N LEU A 12 6.71 -6.76 72.33
CA LEU A 12 5.82 -7.19 71.24
C LEU A 12 5.31 -5.98 70.43
N LEU A 13 5.04 -4.86 71.07
CA LEU A 13 4.60 -3.63 70.40
C LEU A 13 5.72 -2.96 69.62
N ALA A 14 6.99 -3.05 70.06
CA ALA A 14 8.17 -2.53 69.38
C ALA A 14 8.50 -3.38 68.10
N VAL A 15 8.27 -4.68 68.12
CA VAL A 15 8.49 -5.58 66.95
C VAL A 15 7.41 -5.40 65.88
N ILE A 16 6.20 -4.94 66.23
CA ILE A 16 5.12 -4.70 65.26
C ILE A 16 5.27 -3.33 64.56
N LEU A 17 6.03 -2.38 65.12
CA LEU A 17 6.23 -1.04 64.54
C LEU A 17 7.44 -0.94 63.60
N ILE A 18 8.31 -1.96 63.53
CA ILE A 18 9.50 -1.96 62.65
C ILE A 18 9.17 -2.19 61.16
N PRO A 19 8.11 -2.91 60.74
CA PRO A 19 7.80 -3.07 59.31
C PRO A 19 7.10 -1.88 58.67
N LEU A 20 6.75 -0.80 59.41
CA LEU A 20 6.08 0.38 58.84
C LEU A 20 7.06 1.44 58.29
N ALA A 21 8.35 1.26 58.50
CA ALA A 21 9.40 2.04 57.85
C ALA A 21 9.97 1.22 56.63
N GLY A 22 9.08 0.57 55.91
CA GLY A 22 9.43 -0.15 54.68
C GLY A 22 9.88 0.83 53.61
N CYS A 23 11.05 0.56 53.07
CA CYS A 23 11.71 1.28 52.01
C CYS A 23 10.73 1.49 50.82
N THR A 24 10.30 2.71 50.62
CA THR A 24 9.57 3.14 49.42
C THR A 24 10.46 3.01 48.18
N GLU A 25 11.78 2.94 48.37
CA GLU A 25 12.75 2.70 47.28
C GLU A 25 12.78 1.23 46.76
N PHE A 26 12.28 0.26 47.56
CA PHE A 26 12.26 -1.15 47.13
C PHE A 26 11.08 -1.49 46.19
N LEU A 27 10.13 -0.58 46.03
CA LEU A 27 8.98 -0.71 45.11
C LEU A 27 9.15 0.10 43.82
N ASN A 28 10.25 0.82 43.67
CA ASN A 28 10.65 1.33 42.36
C ASN A 28 11.39 0.19 41.63
N GLU A 29 10.65 -0.67 40.99
CA GLU A 29 11.18 -1.57 39.97
C GLU A 29 11.66 -0.68 38.80
N GLU A 30 12.94 -0.28 38.86
CA GLU A 30 13.61 0.19 37.67
C GLU A 30 13.68 -1.04 36.73
N PHE A 31 12.91 -1.05 35.71
CA PHE A 31 13.01 -2.02 34.62
C PHE A 31 14.38 -1.84 33.95
N ARG A 32 15.43 -2.50 34.49
CA ARG A 32 16.80 -2.37 33.99
C ARG A 32 17.07 -3.22 32.74
N ASP A 33 16.23 -4.21 32.48
CA ASP A 33 16.41 -5.17 31.38
C ASP A 33 15.32 -5.07 30.31
N GLY A 34 14.41 -4.08 30.35
CA GLY A 34 13.39 -3.82 29.35
C GLY A 34 13.69 -2.54 28.56
N ILE A 35 13.42 -2.56 27.26
CA ILE A 35 13.43 -1.37 26.43
C ILE A 35 12.25 -0.50 26.87
N THR A 36 12.53 0.66 27.46
CA THR A 36 11.55 1.71 27.78
C THR A 36 11.85 2.92 26.93
N THR A 37 10.88 3.80 26.70
CA THR A 37 11.08 5.05 25.96
C THR A 37 12.18 5.92 26.55
N ASP A 38 12.40 5.84 27.87
CA ASP A 38 13.39 6.65 28.57
C ASP A 38 14.83 6.10 28.44
N ASN A 39 15.00 4.83 28.06
CA ASN A 39 16.31 4.18 27.90
C ASN A 39 16.56 3.66 26.47
N PHE A 40 15.73 4.03 25.51
CA PHE A 40 15.89 3.78 24.09
C PHE A 40 16.25 5.09 23.37
N PHE A 41 16.92 5.06 22.25
CA PHE A 41 17.49 6.21 21.53
C PHE A 41 18.74 6.82 22.16
N ASN A 42 19.59 5.97 22.73
CA ASN A 42 20.88 6.39 23.29
C ASN A 42 22.01 6.46 22.25
N ASN A 43 21.79 5.96 21.05
CA ASN A 43 22.73 5.97 19.94
C ASN A 43 22.02 5.80 18.60
N ASP A 44 22.75 6.08 17.51
CA ASP A 44 22.24 6.04 16.13
C ASP A 44 21.67 4.67 15.75
N ALA A 45 22.28 3.56 16.19
CA ALA A 45 21.82 2.21 15.87
C ALA A 45 20.45 1.88 16.48
N GLU A 46 20.14 2.41 17.66
CA GLU A 46 18.83 2.24 18.28
C GLU A 46 17.75 3.04 17.53
N ALA A 47 18.07 4.24 17.04
CA ALA A 47 17.16 5.00 16.19
C ALA A 47 16.87 4.25 14.88
N GLU A 48 17.90 3.68 14.25
CA GLU A 48 17.75 2.86 13.05
C GLU A 48 16.87 1.63 13.30
N LEU A 49 17.08 0.93 14.41
CA LEU A 49 16.24 -0.23 14.79
C LEU A 49 14.78 0.14 14.97
N ALA A 50 14.47 1.31 15.55
CA ALA A 50 13.11 1.79 15.70
C ALA A 50 12.45 2.05 14.33
N VAL A 51 13.15 2.74 13.44
CA VAL A 51 12.69 3.00 12.05
C VAL A 51 12.45 1.68 11.31
N ASN A 52 13.40 0.74 11.37
CA ASN A 52 13.26 -0.58 10.75
C ASN A 52 12.06 -1.35 11.32
N GLY A 53 11.76 -1.19 12.61
CA GLY A 53 10.56 -1.73 13.25
C GLY A 53 9.25 -1.20 12.63
N VAL A 54 9.22 0.08 12.22
CA VAL A 54 8.05 0.67 11.55
C VAL A 54 7.97 0.18 10.09
N TYR A 55 9.07 0.15 9.34
CA TYR A 55 9.09 -0.44 7.99
C TYR A 55 8.59 -1.88 7.99
N ARG A 56 8.92 -2.68 9.02
CA ARG A 56 8.45 -4.07 9.12
C ARG A 56 6.92 -4.20 9.14
N ILE A 57 6.18 -3.17 9.57
CA ILE A 57 4.72 -3.20 9.54
C ILE A 57 4.19 -3.26 8.10
N LEU A 58 4.90 -2.68 7.13
CA LEU A 58 4.54 -2.76 5.72
C LEU A 58 4.46 -4.22 5.21
N TYR A 59 5.20 -5.15 5.82
CA TYR A 59 5.17 -6.58 5.48
C TYR A 59 3.98 -7.35 6.07
N ARG A 60 3.04 -6.68 6.73
CA ARG A 60 1.83 -7.34 7.20
C ARG A 60 0.98 -7.86 6.04
N THR A 61 0.35 -9.01 6.24
CA THR A 61 -0.58 -9.60 5.25
C THR A 61 -1.76 -8.69 4.94
N SER A 62 -2.15 -7.85 5.90
CA SER A 62 -3.18 -6.82 5.76
C SER A 62 -2.72 -5.57 4.99
N LEU A 63 -1.41 -5.42 4.70
CA LEU A 63 -0.86 -4.30 3.93
C LEU A 63 -0.31 -4.79 2.58
N TYR A 64 1.02 -4.85 2.40
CA TYR A 64 1.63 -5.06 1.07
C TYR A 64 2.04 -6.51 0.79
N ARG A 65 2.14 -7.38 1.81
CA ARG A 65 2.68 -8.74 1.65
C ARG A 65 1.79 -9.67 0.85
N THR A 66 0.48 -9.49 0.94
CA THR A 66 -0.50 -10.31 0.24
C THR A 66 -1.55 -9.42 -0.44
N ARG A 67 -2.80 -9.88 -0.50
CA ARG A 67 -3.91 -9.08 -1.04
C ARG A 67 -4.32 -7.88 -0.19
N GLY A 68 -3.74 -7.65 0.98
CA GLY A 68 -4.15 -6.63 1.95
C GLY A 68 -4.69 -5.34 1.32
N LEU A 69 -3.82 -4.42 0.97
CA LEU A 69 -4.20 -3.17 0.30
C LEU A 69 -4.76 -3.39 -1.12
N ASP A 70 -4.33 -4.42 -1.86
CA ASP A 70 -4.86 -4.73 -3.19
C ASP A 70 -6.38 -4.98 -3.15
N ASN A 71 -6.92 -5.50 -2.05
CA ASN A 71 -8.37 -5.65 -1.89
C ASN A 71 -9.12 -4.33 -2.03
N TYR A 72 -8.50 -3.22 -1.67
CA TYR A 72 -9.12 -1.89 -1.67
C TYR A 72 -8.70 -1.01 -2.83
N TYR A 73 -7.53 -1.22 -3.38
CA TYR A 73 -6.94 -0.36 -4.41
C TYR A 73 -7.02 -0.97 -5.81
N VAL A 74 -6.89 -2.30 -5.91
CA VAL A 74 -6.91 -3.01 -7.20
C VAL A 74 -8.29 -3.54 -7.52
N ASN A 75 -8.97 -4.13 -6.53
CA ASN A 75 -10.27 -4.75 -6.72
C ASN A 75 -11.44 -3.75 -6.69
N GLY A 76 -12.58 -4.14 -7.25
CA GLY A 76 -13.79 -3.33 -7.23
C GLY A 76 -13.75 -2.12 -8.18
N ALA A 77 -12.99 -2.20 -9.27
CA ALA A 77 -12.94 -1.23 -10.35
C ALA A 77 -13.23 -1.91 -11.69
N ASP A 78 -12.88 -1.27 -12.80
CA ASP A 78 -13.10 -1.71 -14.17
C ASP A 78 -11.93 -2.49 -14.80
N VAL A 79 -10.89 -2.79 -14.03
CA VAL A 79 -9.67 -3.45 -14.58
C VAL A 79 -9.48 -4.87 -14.08
N VAL A 80 -9.74 -5.17 -12.80
CA VAL A 80 -9.50 -6.46 -12.18
C VAL A 80 -10.77 -7.09 -11.66
N GLY A 81 -10.95 -8.37 -11.94
CA GLY A 81 -12.02 -9.19 -11.37
C GLY A 81 -11.51 -10.56 -10.94
N PRO A 82 -12.31 -11.33 -10.16
CA PRO A 82 -11.92 -12.65 -9.74
C PRO A 82 -12.08 -13.69 -10.87
N SER A 83 -11.14 -14.64 -10.96
CA SER A 83 -11.20 -15.72 -11.95
C SER A 83 -12.32 -16.74 -11.70
N ARG A 84 -12.91 -16.73 -10.53
CA ARG A 84 -13.95 -17.67 -10.07
C ARG A 84 -14.87 -17.02 -9.07
N ASN A 85 -16.00 -17.69 -8.77
CA ASN A 85 -16.87 -17.22 -7.71
C ASN A 85 -16.14 -17.28 -6.36
N VAL A 86 -15.88 -16.10 -5.83
CA VAL A 86 -15.29 -15.91 -4.50
C VAL A 86 -16.19 -14.95 -3.74
N ASN A 87 -16.42 -15.25 -2.49
CA ASN A 87 -17.10 -14.33 -1.58
C ASN A 87 -16.15 -13.21 -1.16
N GLY A 88 -15.53 -12.56 -2.13
CA GLY A 88 -14.70 -11.38 -1.94
C GLY A 88 -15.60 -10.17 -1.71
N LEU A 89 -15.57 -9.65 -0.50
CA LEU A 89 -16.48 -8.59 -0.08
C LEU A 89 -16.31 -7.32 -0.91
N ILE A 90 -15.05 -6.92 -1.17
CA ILE A 90 -14.77 -5.73 -2.01
C ILE A 90 -15.11 -5.99 -3.48
N HIS A 91 -14.78 -7.15 -4.02
CA HIS A 91 -15.11 -7.49 -5.42
C HIS A 91 -16.60 -7.40 -5.74
N ASN A 92 -17.45 -7.63 -4.73
CA ASN A 92 -18.90 -7.64 -4.88
C ASN A 92 -19.59 -6.48 -4.17
N TYR A 93 -18.87 -5.59 -3.51
CA TYR A 93 -19.42 -4.52 -2.67
C TYR A 93 -20.38 -5.02 -1.58
N LEU A 94 -20.14 -6.21 -1.05
CA LEU A 94 -20.88 -6.80 0.07
C LEU A 94 -20.13 -6.51 1.38
N ILE A 95 -19.91 -5.24 1.67
CA ILE A 95 -19.11 -4.75 2.79
C ILE A 95 -20.04 -4.39 3.94
N ASP A 96 -19.68 -4.79 5.15
CA ASP A 96 -20.30 -4.37 6.40
C ASP A 96 -19.25 -4.08 7.48
N GLU A 97 -19.68 -3.64 8.66
CA GLU A 97 -18.80 -3.27 9.77
C GLU A 97 -18.01 -4.44 10.36
N GLY A 98 -18.46 -5.68 10.14
CA GLY A 98 -17.85 -6.90 10.68
C GLY A 98 -16.83 -7.55 9.76
N VAL A 99 -16.43 -6.90 8.68
CA VAL A 99 -15.44 -7.45 7.72
C VAL A 99 -14.05 -7.50 8.34
N ALA A 100 -13.55 -8.71 8.57
CA ALA A 100 -12.27 -8.96 9.23
C ALA A 100 -11.07 -8.30 8.49
N ASP A 101 -11.06 -8.32 7.16
CA ASP A 101 -9.99 -7.72 6.36
C ASP A 101 -9.85 -6.20 6.64
N GLY A 102 -10.98 -5.50 6.87
CA GLY A 102 -10.98 -4.08 7.24
C GLY A 102 -10.37 -3.82 8.62
N GLN A 103 -10.69 -4.66 9.60
CA GLN A 103 -10.15 -4.59 10.95
C GLN A 103 -8.63 -4.78 10.96
N ASP A 104 -8.12 -5.81 10.27
CA ASP A 104 -6.68 -6.11 10.25
C ASP A 104 -5.87 -4.99 9.57
N THR A 105 -6.41 -4.40 8.50
CA THR A 105 -5.78 -3.27 7.81
C THR A 105 -5.78 -2.02 8.71
N TRP A 106 -6.90 -1.71 9.35
CA TRP A 106 -7.02 -0.66 10.33
C TRP A 106 -6.00 -0.79 11.46
N ASN A 107 -5.93 -1.96 12.09
CA ASN A 107 -4.99 -2.24 13.18
C ASN A 107 -3.53 -2.03 12.76
N SER A 108 -3.16 -2.50 11.57
CA SER A 108 -1.78 -2.36 11.08
C SER A 108 -1.41 -0.90 10.78
N LEU A 109 -2.32 -0.13 10.21
CA LEU A 109 -2.10 1.30 9.95
C LEU A 109 -2.03 2.11 11.25
N TYR A 110 -2.86 1.80 12.24
CA TYR A 110 -2.77 2.44 13.56
C TYR A 110 -1.55 1.99 14.38
N GLU A 111 -1.04 0.78 14.18
CA GLU A 111 0.26 0.37 14.72
C GLU A 111 1.38 1.26 14.14
N MET A 112 1.37 1.55 12.83
CA MET A 112 2.31 2.51 12.23
C MET A 112 2.14 3.91 12.80
N ALA A 113 0.91 4.44 12.85
CA ALA A 113 0.63 5.77 13.37
C ALA A 113 1.10 5.92 14.82
N ARG A 114 0.83 4.93 15.68
CA ARG A 114 1.26 4.90 17.07
C ARG A 114 2.78 4.86 17.20
N ASN A 115 3.45 3.95 16.47
CA ASN A 115 4.90 3.79 16.60
C ASN A 115 5.63 5.02 16.04
N THR A 116 5.16 5.61 14.95
CA THR A 116 5.74 6.85 14.42
C THR A 116 5.54 8.02 15.38
N ALA A 117 4.35 8.18 16.00
CA ALA A 117 4.11 9.23 16.99
C ALA A 117 5.07 9.12 18.17
N LEU A 118 5.24 7.90 18.71
CA LEU A 118 6.14 7.63 19.83
C LEU A 118 7.60 7.93 19.46
N PHE A 119 8.07 7.40 18.33
CA PHE A 119 9.49 7.47 17.96
C PHE A 119 9.90 8.86 17.49
N ILE A 120 9.05 9.61 16.79
CA ILE A 120 9.33 10.99 16.40
C ILE A 120 9.61 11.84 17.65
N ASN A 121 8.73 11.80 18.65
CA ASN A 121 8.92 12.58 19.89
C ASN A 121 10.20 12.17 20.63
N SER A 122 10.50 10.88 20.69
CA SER A 122 11.70 10.37 21.37
C SER A 122 12.98 10.78 20.64
N ILE A 123 13.01 10.73 19.30
CA ILE A 123 14.16 11.13 18.49
C ILE A 123 14.37 12.65 18.55
N GLU A 124 13.31 13.45 18.51
CA GLU A 124 13.38 14.91 18.62
C GLU A 124 13.96 15.37 19.97
N SER A 125 13.65 14.65 21.05
CA SER A 125 14.12 14.95 22.40
C SER A 125 15.49 14.36 22.72
N SER A 126 16.01 13.44 21.92
CA SER A 126 17.31 12.78 22.20
C SER A 126 18.50 13.72 21.93
N GLU A 127 19.40 13.83 22.90
CA GLU A 127 20.69 14.52 22.75
C GLU A 127 21.83 13.59 22.31
N ASN A 128 21.57 12.28 22.22
CA ASN A 128 22.59 11.25 22.02
C ASN A 128 22.77 10.84 20.55
N LEU A 129 21.92 11.32 19.64
CA LEU A 129 21.98 10.99 18.23
C LEU A 129 22.86 12.00 17.47
N THR A 130 23.61 11.50 16.49
CA THR A 130 24.25 12.38 15.52
C THR A 130 23.18 13.11 14.67
N GLU A 131 23.51 14.30 14.19
CA GLU A 131 22.58 15.10 13.38
C GLU A 131 22.08 14.33 12.16
N GLY A 132 22.99 13.67 11.42
CA GLY A 132 22.62 12.89 10.25
C GLY A 132 21.70 11.71 10.54
N ALA A 133 21.95 10.94 11.61
CA ALA A 133 21.08 9.83 12.00
C ALA A 133 19.71 10.31 12.50
N ARG A 134 19.69 11.42 13.23
CA ARG A 134 18.45 12.05 13.67
C ARG A 134 17.61 12.51 12.48
N ASP A 135 18.20 13.24 11.55
CA ASP A 135 17.52 13.80 10.38
C ASP A 135 16.95 12.69 9.49
N GLN A 136 17.76 11.67 9.22
CA GLN A 136 17.30 10.51 8.44
C GLN A 136 16.16 9.79 9.13
N ALA A 137 16.30 9.44 10.41
CA ALA A 137 15.27 8.74 11.17
C ALA A 137 13.96 9.53 11.26
N LEU A 138 14.04 10.85 11.50
CA LEU A 138 12.86 11.73 11.50
C LEU A 138 12.21 11.79 10.14
N GLY A 139 12.99 11.97 9.06
CA GLY A 139 12.46 12.02 7.70
C GLY A 139 11.70 10.73 7.32
N GLU A 140 12.28 9.57 7.61
CA GLU A 140 11.66 8.27 7.35
C GLU A 140 10.38 8.06 8.18
N LEU A 141 10.38 8.40 9.47
CA LEU A 141 9.20 8.27 10.34
C LEU A 141 8.07 9.22 9.94
N LEU A 142 8.39 10.45 9.53
CA LEU A 142 7.42 11.42 9.02
C LEU A 142 6.77 10.90 7.72
N PHE A 143 7.56 10.35 6.80
CA PHE A 143 7.06 9.69 5.60
C PHE A 143 6.15 8.50 5.92
N LEU A 144 6.56 7.61 6.83
CA LEU A 144 5.78 6.43 7.22
C LEU A 144 4.47 6.81 7.94
N ARG A 145 4.48 7.86 8.77
CA ARG A 145 3.27 8.41 9.36
C ARG A 145 2.31 8.93 8.29
N ALA A 146 2.83 9.70 7.36
CA ALA A 146 2.04 10.21 6.26
C ALA A 146 1.49 9.08 5.37
N LEU A 147 2.26 8.03 5.12
CA LEU A 147 1.79 6.86 4.37
C LEU A 147 0.66 6.12 5.11
N ALA A 148 0.76 5.96 6.43
CA ALA A 148 -0.31 5.36 7.22
C ALA A 148 -1.60 6.16 7.16
N TYR A 149 -1.54 7.48 7.36
CA TYR A 149 -2.72 8.34 7.27
C TYR A 149 -3.22 8.55 5.84
N TYR A 150 -2.37 8.41 4.82
CA TYR A 150 -2.82 8.36 3.43
C TYR A 150 -3.81 7.21 3.22
N HIS A 151 -3.47 6.02 3.69
CA HIS A 151 -4.36 4.87 3.59
C HIS A 151 -5.59 5.01 4.49
N LEU A 152 -5.43 5.47 5.73
CA LEU A 152 -6.55 5.67 6.66
C LEU A 152 -7.58 6.65 6.11
N THR A 153 -7.15 7.83 5.65
CA THR A 153 -8.07 8.86 5.15
C THR A 153 -8.70 8.51 3.81
N ASN A 154 -7.99 7.76 2.95
CA ASN A 154 -8.54 7.32 1.66
C ASN A 154 -9.55 6.18 1.81
N LEU A 155 -9.35 5.29 2.78
CA LEU A 155 -10.22 4.12 2.96
C LEU A 155 -11.41 4.40 3.88
N TRP A 156 -11.24 5.18 4.96
CA TRP A 156 -12.29 5.42 5.97
C TRP A 156 -12.76 6.87 6.09
N GLY A 157 -12.09 7.82 5.42
CA GLY A 157 -12.42 9.24 5.51
C GLY A 157 -11.93 9.86 6.82
N ASP A 158 -12.86 10.39 7.62
CA ASP A 158 -12.53 10.92 8.94
C ASP A 158 -12.17 9.79 9.89
N VAL A 159 -11.04 9.93 10.58
CA VAL A 159 -10.47 8.89 11.45
C VAL A 159 -9.83 9.51 12.69
N PRO A 160 -9.63 8.76 13.79
CA PRO A 160 -8.82 9.24 14.92
C PRO A 160 -7.44 9.71 14.49
N TYR A 161 -7.04 10.90 14.96
CA TYR A 161 -5.76 11.48 14.63
C TYR A 161 -5.00 11.93 15.89
N PHE A 162 -3.71 11.65 15.93
CA PHE A 162 -2.81 12.10 16.99
C PHE A 162 -1.38 12.23 16.48
N ARG A 163 -0.67 13.25 16.94
CA ARG A 163 0.76 13.47 16.67
C ARG A 163 1.66 12.93 17.77
N GLU A 164 1.15 12.93 18.99
CA GLU A 164 1.78 12.38 20.18
C GLU A 164 0.95 11.19 20.66
N LEU A 165 1.58 10.26 21.35
CA LEU A 165 0.87 9.08 21.83
C LEU A 165 -0.13 9.48 22.91
N PRO A 166 -1.45 9.32 22.66
CA PRO A 166 -2.45 9.66 23.65
C PRO A 166 -2.40 8.70 24.86
N SER A 167 -2.77 9.19 26.04
CA SER A 167 -3.03 8.34 27.19
C SER A 167 -4.21 7.37 26.94
N THR A 168 -4.33 6.35 27.74
CA THR A 168 -5.45 5.39 27.64
C THR A 168 -6.82 6.08 27.80
N GLU A 169 -6.90 7.11 28.65
CA GLU A 169 -8.12 7.89 28.85
C GLU A 169 -8.47 8.70 27.59
N GLU A 170 -7.49 9.38 27.01
CA GLU A 170 -7.66 10.13 25.75
C GLU A 170 -8.05 9.20 24.58
N LEU A 171 -7.40 8.04 24.47
CA LEU A 171 -7.75 7.05 23.44
C LEU A 171 -9.20 6.57 23.56
N SER A 172 -9.69 6.36 24.79
CA SER A 172 -11.07 5.94 25.04
C SER A 172 -12.11 7.01 24.74
N ALA A 173 -11.68 8.28 24.66
CA ALA A 173 -12.52 9.44 24.40
C ALA A 173 -12.32 10.05 23.00
N ILE A 174 -11.35 9.55 22.23
CA ILE A 174 -11.01 10.12 20.93
C ILE A 174 -12.18 9.99 19.95
N THR A 175 -12.45 11.04 19.22
CA THR A 175 -13.42 11.08 18.11
C THR A 175 -12.70 11.00 16.76
N ARG A 176 -13.44 10.92 15.68
CA ARG A 176 -12.88 11.06 14.34
C ARG A 176 -12.54 12.52 14.06
N THR A 177 -11.35 12.75 13.51
CA THR A 177 -10.87 14.04 13.05
C THR A 177 -11.18 14.17 11.55
N ASP A 178 -11.53 15.35 11.12
CA ASP A 178 -11.76 15.68 9.73
C ASP A 178 -10.52 15.31 8.89
N ARG A 179 -10.75 14.57 7.81
CA ARG A 179 -9.68 14.09 6.91
C ARG A 179 -8.90 15.21 6.24
N GLU A 180 -9.52 16.37 5.99
CA GLU A 180 -8.84 17.51 5.37
C GLU A 180 -7.78 18.09 6.30
N LEU A 181 -8.11 18.18 7.60
CA LEU A 181 -7.12 18.56 8.62
C LEU A 181 -5.97 17.54 8.69
N ILE A 182 -6.29 16.24 8.75
CA ILE A 182 -5.25 15.19 8.79
C ILE A 182 -4.34 15.29 7.56
N ARG A 183 -4.91 15.41 6.37
CA ARG A 183 -4.14 15.52 5.13
C ARG A 183 -3.27 16.77 5.08
N SER A 184 -3.76 17.89 5.59
CA SER A 184 -2.97 19.12 5.73
C SER A 184 -1.75 18.91 6.62
N GLU A 185 -1.92 18.24 7.77
CA GLU A 185 -0.83 17.90 8.67
C GLU A 185 0.17 16.92 8.03
N MET A 186 -0.32 15.94 7.27
CA MET A 186 0.55 14.99 6.57
C MET A 186 1.34 15.64 5.43
N LYS A 187 0.75 16.59 4.71
CA LYS A 187 1.49 17.41 3.72
C LYS A 187 2.62 18.21 4.39
N ALA A 188 2.40 18.75 5.58
CA ALA A 188 3.46 19.42 6.34
C ALA A 188 4.56 18.46 6.84
N ASP A 189 4.19 17.24 7.26
CA ASP A 189 5.16 16.19 7.60
C ASP A 189 6.01 15.80 6.40
N LEU A 190 5.41 15.67 5.21
CA LEU A 190 6.12 15.30 3.98
C LEU A 190 7.04 16.42 3.48
N GLU A 191 6.66 17.68 3.63
CA GLU A 191 7.53 18.81 3.37
C GLU A 191 8.79 18.76 4.26
N ARG A 192 8.59 18.48 5.55
CA ARG A 192 9.71 18.32 6.48
C ARG A 192 10.56 17.09 6.12
N ALA A 193 9.94 15.94 5.80
CA ALA A 193 10.63 14.73 5.38
C ALA A 193 11.47 14.97 4.11
N TYR A 194 10.95 15.70 3.13
CA TYR A 194 11.68 16.07 1.92
C TYR A 194 12.98 16.82 2.22
N GLY A 195 12.96 17.73 3.21
CA GLY A 195 14.15 18.47 3.64
C GLY A 195 15.18 17.66 4.41
N LEU A 196 14.77 16.56 5.07
CA LEU A 196 15.61 15.72 5.94
C LEU A 196 16.19 14.50 5.22
N LEU A 197 15.46 13.95 4.25
CA LEU A 197 15.83 12.70 3.58
C LEU A 197 16.87 12.89 2.47
N PRO A 198 17.76 11.90 2.26
CA PRO A 198 18.69 11.93 1.14
C PRO A 198 17.97 11.75 -0.20
N ALA A 199 18.63 12.17 -1.28
CA ALA A 199 18.11 12.00 -2.63
C ALA A 199 18.17 10.56 -3.15
N SER A 200 19.06 9.73 -2.62
CA SER A 200 19.22 8.33 -3.00
C SER A 200 19.89 7.52 -1.89
N TYR A 201 19.67 6.24 -1.91
CA TYR A 201 20.33 5.26 -1.05
C TYR A 201 21.15 4.27 -1.87
N SER A 202 22.04 3.54 -1.23
CA SER A 202 22.86 2.50 -1.86
C SER A 202 23.15 1.35 -0.89
N GLY A 203 23.54 0.19 -1.42
CA GLY A 203 23.89 -0.97 -0.60
C GLY A 203 22.72 -1.51 0.21
N GLY A 204 22.89 -1.70 1.51
CA GLY A 204 21.87 -2.24 2.41
C GLY A 204 20.71 -1.28 2.73
N ASP A 205 20.80 -0.01 2.33
CA ASP A 205 19.76 0.98 2.56
C ASP A 205 18.83 1.18 1.36
N LEU A 206 19.04 0.44 0.27
CA LEU A 206 18.10 0.40 -0.85
C LEU A 206 16.70 0.04 -0.35
N GLY A 207 15.66 0.66 -0.90
CA GLY A 207 14.28 0.47 -0.48
C GLY A 207 13.79 1.42 0.62
N ARG A 208 14.69 2.15 1.31
CA ARG A 208 14.28 3.22 2.22
C ARG A 208 13.65 4.40 1.48
N ALA A 209 12.75 5.10 2.14
CA ALA A 209 12.10 6.27 1.56
C ALA A 209 13.11 7.41 1.36
N SER A 210 13.31 7.81 0.11
CA SER A 210 14.11 8.98 -0.27
C SER A 210 13.27 10.27 -0.18
N LYS A 211 13.90 11.42 -0.32
CA LYS A 211 13.16 12.70 -0.46
C LYS A 211 12.15 12.66 -1.62
N TRP A 212 12.44 11.90 -2.67
CA TRP A 212 11.54 11.76 -3.81
C TRP A 212 10.32 10.90 -3.51
N ALA A 213 10.43 9.94 -2.61
CA ALA A 213 9.28 9.21 -2.10
C ALA A 213 8.36 10.13 -1.28
N ALA A 214 8.93 11.04 -0.47
CA ALA A 214 8.17 12.04 0.26
C ALA A 214 7.45 13.03 -0.69
N ALA A 215 8.14 13.53 -1.72
CA ALA A 215 7.54 14.39 -2.74
C ALA A 215 6.43 13.67 -3.52
N ALA A 216 6.63 12.40 -3.90
CA ALA A 216 5.62 11.61 -4.62
C ALA A 216 4.35 11.39 -3.79
N LEU A 217 4.48 11.07 -2.51
CA LEU A 217 3.33 10.94 -1.62
C LEU A 217 2.63 12.28 -1.40
N LYS A 218 3.39 13.37 -1.28
CA LYS A 218 2.84 14.73 -1.15
C LYS A 218 2.07 15.15 -2.40
N ALA A 219 2.61 14.88 -3.60
CA ALA A 219 1.92 15.09 -4.87
C ALA A 219 0.61 14.32 -4.94
N LYS A 220 0.57 13.07 -4.44
CA LYS A 220 -0.68 12.28 -4.36
C LYS A 220 -1.71 12.89 -3.42
N TYR A 221 -1.31 13.41 -2.27
CA TYR A 221 -2.22 14.13 -1.38
C TYR A 221 -2.84 15.35 -2.08
N HIS A 222 -2.01 16.19 -2.72
CA HIS A 222 -2.47 17.36 -3.47
C HIS A 222 -3.41 16.98 -4.62
N LEU A 223 -3.09 15.90 -5.36
CA LEU A 223 -3.95 15.41 -6.45
C LEU A 223 -5.33 14.97 -5.95
N PHE A 224 -5.38 14.25 -4.82
CA PHE A 224 -6.62 13.81 -4.19
C PHE A 224 -7.49 14.97 -3.70
N ASP A 225 -6.84 16.00 -3.14
CA ASP A 225 -7.51 17.20 -2.65
C ASP A 225 -7.81 18.21 -3.78
N GLN A 226 -7.49 17.88 -5.05
CA GLN A 226 -7.64 18.73 -6.22
C GLN A 226 -6.88 20.07 -6.10
N GLU A 227 -5.80 20.08 -5.35
CA GLU A 227 -4.88 21.20 -5.21
C GLU A 227 -3.92 21.20 -6.40
N TRP A 228 -4.44 21.45 -7.59
CA TRP A 228 -3.76 21.23 -8.88
C TRP A 228 -2.42 21.91 -9.00
N GLN A 229 -2.32 23.18 -8.55
CA GLN A 229 -1.05 23.92 -8.61
C GLN A 229 0.05 23.23 -7.81
N ALA A 230 -0.25 22.83 -6.57
CA ALA A 230 0.72 22.15 -5.72
C ALA A 230 1.04 20.73 -6.25
N ALA A 231 0.04 19.99 -6.73
CA ALA A 231 0.26 18.69 -7.37
C ALA A 231 1.20 18.77 -8.57
N LEU A 232 1.05 19.82 -9.39
CA LEU A 232 1.90 20.07 -10.55
C LEU A 232 3.33 20.44 -10.12
N GLU A 233 3.49 21.34 -9.15
CA GLU A 233 4.80 21.77 -8.64
C GLU A 233 5.61 20.61 -8.08
N GLU A 234 5.01 19.77 -7.22
CA GLU A 234 5.66 18.58 -6.68
C GLU A 234 6.03 17.57 -7.77
N SER A 235 5.12 17.35 -8.73
CA SER A 235 5.37 16.42 -9.84
C SER A 235 6.51 16.91 -10.74
N ARG A 236 6.56 18.21 -11.03
CA ARG A 236 7.65 18.83 -11.80
C ARG A 236 8.99 18.71 -11.08
N ASP A 237 9.03 18.97 -9.78
CA ASP A 237 10.28 18.84 -9.01
C ASP A 237 10.84 17.42 -9.13
N ILE A 238 9.99 16.40 -9.03
CA ILE A 238 10.40 15.00 -9.21
C ILE A 238 10.91 14.77 -10.64
N ILE A 239 10.17 15.20 -11.67
CA ILE A 239 10.51 14.97 -13.08
C ILE A 239 11.83 15.64 -13.45
N GLU A 240 12.05 16.87 -12.99
CA GLU A 240 13.19 17.69 -13.40
C GLU A 240 14.45 17.46 -12.57
N ASN A 241 14.31 17.13 -11.28
CA ASN A 241 15.42 17.15 -10.33
C ASN A 241 15.76 15.79 -9.70
N SER A 242 14.88 14.76 -9.85
CA SER A 242 15.20 13.43 -9.33
C SER A 242 16.16 12.65 -10.24
N PRO A 243 16.83 11.61 -9.71
CA PRO A 243 17.63 10.71 -10.53
C PRO A 243 16.79 9.74 -11.35
N HIS A 244 15.46 9.72 -11.14
CA HIS A 244 14.55 8.77 -11.77
C HIS A 244 14.32 9.11 -13.24
N ARG A 245 14.14 8.08 -14.06
CA ARG A 245 13.82 8.23 -15.50
C ARG A 245 12.83 7.15 -15.94
N LEU A 246 12.03 7.46 -16.94
CA LEU A 246 11.22 6.44 -17.61
C LEU A 246 12.16 5.44 -18.32
N LEU A 247 11.88 4.13 -18.13
CA LEU A 247 12.60 3.10 -18.86
C LEU A 247 12.14 3.08 -20.33
N ASP A 248 13.05 2.77 -21.23
CA ASP A 248 12.75 2.73 -22.68
C ASP A 248 11.73 1.63 -23.03
N ASN A 249 11.81 0.49 -22.33
CA ASN A 249 10.88 -0.63 -22.50
C ASN A 249 9.94 -0.74 -21.30
N PHE A 250 8.64 -0.64 -21.55
CA PHE A 250 7.62 -0.74 -20.51
C PHE A 250 7.67 -2.07 -19.72
N ALA A 251 7.99 -3.20 -20.37
CA ALA A 251 8.03 -4.50 -19.70
C ALA A 251 9.15 -4.58 -18.65
N ASP A 252 10.26 -3.89 -18.88
CA ASP A 252 11.43 -3.92 -17.98
C ASP A 252 11.13 -3.25 -16.63
N VAL A 253 10.11 -2.38 -16.55
CA VAL A 253 9.67 -1.77 -15.28
C VAL A 253 9.25 -2.83 -14.27
N PHE A 254 8.67 -3.93 -14.74
CA PHE A 254 8.07 -4.98 -13.91
C PHE A 254 8.88 -6.29 -13.88
N ASP A 255 9.95 -6.37 -14.68
CA ASP A 255 10.81 -7.57 -14.68
C ASP A 255 11.73 -7.56 -13.47
N GLN A 256 11.29 -8.19 -12.39
CA GLN A 256 12.04 -8.36 -11.15
C GLN A 256 12.72 -9.74 -11.06
N SER A 257 12.87 -10.45 -12.18
CA SER A 257 13.60 -11.71 -12.24
C SER A 257 15.10 -11.53 -11.98
N ASP A 258 15.65 -10.39 -12.40
CA ASP A 258 16.99 -9.94 -12.00
C ASP A 258 16.89 -9.09 -10.72
N PRO A 259 17.53 -9.51 -9.61
CA PRO A 259 17.55 -8.70 -8.38
C PRO A 259 18.05 -7.26 -8.57
N ALA A 260 18.95 -7.02 -9.54
CA ALA A 260 19.42 -5.67 -9.84
C ALA A 260 18.29 -4.76 -10.39
N ASN A 261 17.25 -5.34 -11.00
CA ASN A 261 16.13 -4.59 -11.57
C ASN A 261 15.00 -4.33 -10.56
N GLN A 262 15.08 -4.88 -9.34
CA GLN A 262 14.11 -4.59 -8.27
C GLN A 262 14.11 -3.11 -7.85
N TYR A 263 15.20 -2.39 -8.13
CA TYR A 263 15.37 -0.96 -7.86
C TYR A 263 15.72 -0.19 -9.13
N ASN A 264 14.98 -0.45 -10.22
CA ASN A 264 15.26 0.24 -11.48
C ASN A 264 14.96 1.75 -11.39
N ASP A 265 15.47 2.47 -12.38
CA ASP A 265 15.44 3.95 -12.38
C ASP A 265 14.02 4.56 -12.42
N GLU A 266 12.99 3.78 -12.74
CA GLU A 266 11.61 4.27 -12.74
C GLU A 266 10.93 4.12 -11.37
N HIS A 267 11.41 3.24 -10.49
CA HIS A 267 10.85 3.03 -9.16
C HIS A 267 11.28 4.14 -8.20
N ILE A 268 10.32 4.90 -7.67
CA ILE A 268 10.56 5.96 -6.68
C ILE A 268 10.51 5.41 -5.26
N PHE A 269 9.54 4.53 -4.99
CA PHE A 269 9.41 3.83 -3.73
C PHE A 269 8.74 2.48 -3.93
N ALA A 270 9.31 1.46 -3.34
CA ALA A 270 8.75 0.11 -3.31
C ALA A 270 8.87 -0.48 -1.90
N VAL A 271 7.97 -1.39 -1.55
CA VAL A 271 8.12 -2.22 -0.36
C VAL A 271 8.88 -3.47 -0.76
N ASP A 272 10.04 -3.66 -0.13
CA ASP A 272 10.98 -4.72 -0.46
C ASP A 272 10.56 -6.08 0.06
N PHE A 273 10.78 -7.10 -0.75
CA PHE A 273 10.61 -8.48 -0.34
C PHE A 273 11.83 -9.31 -0.73
N THR A 274 12.09 -10.37 0.02
CA THR A 274 13.24 -11.26 -0.21
C THR A 274 12.88 -12.70 0.08
N LYS A 275 13.55 -13.62 -0.65
CA LYS A 275 13.52 -15.06 -0.33
C LYS A 275 14.56 -15.46 0.73
N ASP A 276 15.35 -14.55 1.24
CA ASP A 276 16.42 -14.89 2.18
C ASP A 276 15.84 -15.53 3.43
N PRO A 277 16.17 -16.80 3.72
CA PRO A 277 15.63 -17.51 4.87
C PRO A 277 16.07 -16.91 6.23
N VAL A 278 17.12 -16.08 6.25
CA VAL A 278 17.57 -15.38 7.46
C VAL A 278 16.51 -14.39 7.95
N PHE A 279 15.75 -13.81 7.02
CA PHE A 279 14.70 -12.81 7.34
C PHE A 279 13.28 -13.40 7.42
N GLY A 280 13.13 -14.71 7.44
CA GLY A 280 11.93 -15.52 7.73
C GLY A 280 10.56 -15.06 7.22
N ASP A 281 10.26 -13.79 7.36
CA ASP A 281 8.99 -13.13 6.96
C ASP A 281 9.16 -12.13 5.80
N GLY A 282 10.34 -12.08 5.19
CA GLY A 282 10.69 -11.10 4.16
C GLY A 282 10.13 -11.39 2.76
N ASN A 283 9.32 -12.44 2.59
CA ASN A 283 8.74 -12.83 1.30
C ASN A 283 7.32 -12.28 1.11
N THR A 284 6.89 -12.22 -0.16
CA THR A 284 5.50 -11.91 -0.54
C THR A 284 4.76 -13.15 -1.03
N SER A 285 3.44 -13.16 -0.90
CA SER A 285 2.54 -14.09 -1.59
C SER A 285 1.57 -13.37 -2.55
N ARG A 286 1.73 -12.06 -2.73
CA ARG A 286 0.90 -11.26 -3.62
C ARG A 286 0.94 -11.77 -5.06
N THR A 287 2.13 -12.11 -5.53
CA THR A 287 2.37 -12.64 -6.88
C THR A 287 1.55 -13.89 -7.19
N ASP A 288 1.26 -14.73 -6.19
CA ASP A 288 0.40 -15.91 -6.36
C ASP A 288 -1.03 -15.56 -6.84
N ASP A 289 -1.54 -14.38 -6.48
CA ASP A 289 -2.88 -13.97 -6.89
C ASP A 289 -2.96 -13.62 -8.37
N TYR A 290 -1.85 -13.23 -8.96
CA TYR A 290 -1.73 -12.88 -10.38
C TYR A 290 -1.22 -14.05 -11.23
N ASN A 291 -0.43 -14.96 -10.67
CA ASN A 291 0.05 -16.14 -11.37
C ASN A 291 -1.12 -17.10 -11.69
N PRO A 292 -1.15 -17.68 -12.89
CA PRO A 292 -2.19 -18.61 -13.28
C PRO A 292 -2.23 -19.86 -12.40
N ARG A 293 -3.42 -20.38 -12.20
CA ARG A 293 -3.68 -21.60 -11.46
C ARG A 293 -3.57 -22.83 -12.35
N ILE A 294 -2.42 -23.05 -12.97
CA ILE A 294 -2.23 -24.08 -14.01
C ILE A 294 -2.59 -25.48 -13.53
N ARG A 295 -2.28 -25.84 -12.27
CA ARG A 295 -2.63 -27.14 -11.68
C ARG A 295 -4.12 -27.47 -11.77
N ASP A 296 -4.94 -26.45 -11.54
CA ASP A 296 -6.39 -26.57 -11.43
C ASP A 296 -7.14 -25.86 -12.55
N GLU A 297 -6.43 -25.41 -13.59
CA GLU A 297 -7.10 -24.96 -14.79
C GLU A 297 -8.03 -26.07 -15.27
N PRO A 298 -9.34 -25.78 -15.34
CA PRO A 298 -10.30 -26.86 -15.53
C PRO A 298 -10.05 -27.56 -16.85
N ALA A 299 -9.66 -28.83 -16.76
CA ALA A 299 -9.66 -29.77 -17.89
C ALA A 299 -11.04 -29.87 -18.59
N ASN A 300 -12.06 -29.26 -18.00
CA ASN A 300 -13.47 -29.41 -18.34
C ASN A 300 -14.11 -28.18 -18.96
N ARG A 301 -13.36 -27.17 -19.36
CA ARG A 301 -13.96 -26.18 -20.25
C ARG A 301 -14.02 -26.77 -21.65
N ASN A 302 -15.18 -27.32 -21.97
CA ASN A 302 -15.52 -27.85 -23.31
C ASN A 302 -15.45 -26.82 -24.43
N ASP A 303 -15.08 -25.61 -24.13
CA ASP A 303 -14.98 -24.46 -25.06
C ASP A 303 -13.58 -24.23 -25.63
N ARG A 304 -12.57 -25.01 -25.20
CA ARG A 304 -11.23 -25.02 -25.78
C ARG A 304 -10.80 -26.44 -26.15
N PRO A 305 -11.06 -26.86 -27.38
CA PRO A 305 -10.48 -28.09 -27.87
C PRO A 305 -8.95 -27.93 -27.93
N ASP A 306 -8.21 -28.87 -27.31
CA ASP A 306 -6.79 -29.02 -27.52
C ASP A 306 -6.54 -29.16 -29.03
N GLY A 307 -6.07 -28.10 -29.64
CA GLY A 307 -5.72 -28.15 -31.06
C GLY A 307 -4.51 -29.06 -31.29
N PRO A 308 -4.35 -29.68 -32.48
CA PRO A 308 -3.16 -30.44 -32.78
C PRO A 308 -1.90 -29.60 -32.61
N GLY A 309 -1.03 -29.99 -31.70
CA GLY A 309 0.24 -29.33 -31.41
C GLY A 309 0.22 -28.35 -30.24
N THR A 310 -0.92 -28.12 -29.58
CA THR A 310 -1.02 -27.36 -28.33
C THR A 310 -0.77 -28.30 -27.16
N PRO A 311 0.15 -27.98 -26.21
CA PRO A 311 0.35 -28.82 -25.04
C PRO A 311 -0.93 -28.82 -24.19
N THR A 312 -1.26 -29.99 -23.66
CA THR A 312 -2.35 -30.10 -22.70
C THR A 312 -1.97 -29.46 -21.38
N ARG A 313 -2.97 -29.07 -20.56
CA ARG A 313 -2.72 -28.58 -19.20
C ARG A 313 -1.81 -29.52 -18.40
N VAL A 314 -1.98 -30.83 -18.54
CA VAL A 314 -1.19 -31.84 -17.83
C VAL A 314 0.27 -31.82 -18.28
N GLU A 315 0.51 -31.69 -19.58
CA GLU A 315 1.87 -31.57 -20.13
C GLU A 315 2.53 -30.28 -19.69
N LEU A 316 1.85 -29.13 -19.81
CA LEU A 316 2.37 -27.85 -19.32
C LEU A 316 2.69 -27.90 -17.83
N TYR A 317 1.76 -28.45 -17.01
CA TYR A 317 2.00 -28.56 -15.55
C TYR A 317 3.18 -29.49 -15.24
N SER A 318 3.30 -30.62 -15.97
CA SER A 318 4.43 -31.56 -15.80
C SER A 318 5.77 -30.93 -16.19
N ASP A 319 5.79 -30.14 -17.25
CA ASP A 319 6.99 -29.43 -17.71
C ASP A 319 7.40 -28.34 -16.71
N LEU A 320 6.44 -27.59 -16.19
CA LEU A 320 6.69 -26.57 -15.16
C LEU A 320 7.20 -27.22 -13.87
N LEU A 321 6.58 -28.32 -13.44
CA LEU A 321 6.99 -29.07 -12.27
C LEU A 321 8.42 -29.62 -12.41
N ALA A 322 8.75 -30.14 -13.59
CA ALA A 322 10.08 -30.67 -13.88
C ALA A 322 11.16 -29.56 -13.96
N SER A 323 10.81 -28.40 -14.50
CA SER A 323 11.75 -27.29 -14.73
C SER A 323 11.96 -26.43 -13.47
N TYR A 324 10.93 -26.22 -12.65
CA TYR A 324 10.92 -25.21 -11.60
C TYR A 324 10.41 -25.71 -10.22
N GLY A 325 9.95 -26.96 -10.10
CA GLY A 325 9.47 -27.55 -8.84
C GLY A 325 8.00 -27.24 -8.53
N GLU A 326 7.52 -27.71 -7.37
CA GLU A 326 6.07 -27.68 -7.01
C GLU A 326 5.48 -26.28 -6.79
N GLY A 327 6.27 -25.24 -6.74
CA GLY A 327 5.85 -23.87 -6.40
C GLY A 327 5.25 -23.04 -7.52
N MET A 328 5.31 -23.52 -8.75
CA MET A 328 5.10 -22.73 -9.97
C MET A 328 3.65 -22.45 -10.36
N THR A 329 2.69 -22.56 -9.47
CA THR A 329 1.28 -22.26 -9.79
C THR A 329 0.67 -21.35 -8.75
N GLY A 330 0.15 -20.22 -9.21
CA GLY A 330 -0.53 -19.25 -8.36
C GLY A 330 -1.95 -19.65 -7.95
N TYR A 331 -2.65 -18.70 -7.35
CA TYR A 331 -4.07 -18.80 -7.05
C TYR A 331 -4.95 -18.29 -8.21
N GLY A 332 -4.38 -17.43 -9.07
CA GLY A 332 -5.09 -16.83 -10.20
C GLY A 332 -6.35 -16.09 -9.77
N TRP A 333 -6.30 -15.34 -8.68
CA TRP A 333 -7.46 -14.63 -8.16
C TRP A 333 -7.75 -13.35 -8.93
N ALA A 334 -6.71 -12.57 -9.23
CA ALA A 334 -6.77 -11.28 -9.87
C ALA A 334 -6.54 -11.44 -11.38
N VAL A 335 -7.60 -11.34 -12.16
CA VAL A 335 -7.51 -11.45 -13.62
C VAL A 335 -8.08 -10.21 -14.31
N PRO A 336 -7.59 -9.85 -15.49
CA PRO A 336 -8.14 -8.76 -16.28
C PRO A 336 -9.64 -8.95 -16.56
N LEU A 337 -10.42 -7.88 -16.45
CA LEU A 337 -11.81 -7.86 -16.91
C LEU A 337 -11.87 -7.87 -18.45
N PRO A 338 -13.02 -8.21 -19.07
CA PRO A 338 -13.13 -8.37 -20.51
C PRO A 338 -12.62 -7.18 -21.31
N GLU A 339 -12.95 -5.95 -20.91
CA GLU A 339 -12.54 -4.74 -21.63
C GLU A 339 -11.02 -4.61 -21.73
N ILE A 340 -10.29 -4.75 -20.61
CA ILE A 340 -8.84 -4.60 -20.61
C ILE A 340 -8.11 -5.82 -21.18
N ALA A 341 -8.77 -6.99 -21.15
CA ALA A 341 -8.23 -8.22 -21.70
C ALA A 341 -8.28 -8.29 -23.23
N ASP A 342 -9.22 -7.58 -23.85
CA ASP A 342 -9.41 -7.58 -25.30
C ASP A 342 -8.47 -6.58 -25.97
N SER A 343 -7.53 -7.11 -26.77
CA SER A 343 -6.55 -6.28 -27.49
C SER A 343 -7.18 -5.26 -28.45
N THR A 344 -8.42 -5.48 -28.89
CA THR A 344 -9.11 -4.58 -29.81
C THR A 344 -9.57 -3.27 -29.13
N ASN A 345 -9.61 -3.24 -27.80
CA ASN A 345 -9.90 -2.03 -27.02
C ASN A 345 -8.65 -1.18 -26.78
N TRP A 346 -7.46 -1.72 -27.01
CA TRP A 346 -6.22 -0.97 -26.94
C TRP A 346 -5.96 -0.25 -28.26
N GLU A 347 -5.37 0.93 -28.18
CA GLU A 347 -5.02 1.69 -29.37
C GLU A 347 -4.01 0.91 -30.21
N GLU A 348 -4.19 0.89 -31.53
CA GLU A 348 -3.29 0.17 -32.45
C GLU A 348 -1.84 0.65 -32.26
N GLY A 349 -0.89 -0.28 -32.07
CA GLY A 349 0.51 0.01 -31.83
C GLY A 349 0.86 0.24 -30.36
N ASP A 350 -0.10 0.10 -29.43
CA ASP A 350 0.19 0.14 -27.99
C ASP A 350 0.89 -1.15 -27.55
N MET A 351 2.19 -1.05 -27.30
CA MET A 351 3.03 -2.18 -26.91
C MET A 351 2.80 -2.62 -25.45
N ARG A 352 2.13 -1.78 -24.64
CA ARG A 352 1.84 -2.10 -23.23
C ARG A 352 0.89 -3.29 -23.10
N TYR A 353 0.05 -3.56 -24.13
CA TYR A 353 -0.85 -4.71 -24.11
C TYR A 353 -0.10 -6.01 -23.81
N THR A 354 0.91 -6.34 -24.62
CA THR A 354 1.68 -7.60 -24.48
C THR A 354 2.53 -7.66 -23.20
N ALA A 355 2.91 -6.51 -22.67
CA ALA A 355 3.60 -6.41 -21.38
C ALA A 355 2.65 -6.47 -20.17
N THR A 356 1.35 -6.25 -20.38
CA THR A 356 0.34 -6.23 -19.31
C THR A 356 -0.51 -7.50 -19.31
N ILE A 357 -0.91 -8.02 -20.49
CA ILE A 357 -1.88 -9.11 -20.62
C ILE A 357 -1.22 -10.36 -21.21
N VAL A 358 -1.47 -11.50 -20.59
CA VAL A 358 -1.03 -12.82 -21.02
C VAL A 358 -2.25 -13.72 -21.26
N THR A 359 -2.38 -14.25 -22.45
CA THR A 359 -3.43 -15.19 -22.85
C THR A 359 -2.91 -16.58 -23.17
N GLU A 360 -1.59 -16.69 -23.41
CA GLU A 360 -0.89 -17.93 -23.72
C GLU A 360 0.39 -18.02 -22.90
N TYR A 361 0.74 -19.22 -22.45
CA TYR A 361 1.99 -19.47 -21.76
C TYR A 361 2.62 -20.78 -22.25
N ARG A 362 3.84 -20.70 -22.79
CA ARG A 362 4.59 -21.84 -23.35
C ARG A 362 3.79 -22.66 -24.38
N GLY A 363 3.02 -22.00 -25.25
CA GLY A 363 2.17 -22.63 -26.27
C GLY A 363 0.85 -23.16 -25.73
N TYR A 364 0.57 -23.03 -24.41
CA TYR A 364 -0.72 -23.38 -23.82
C TYR A 364 -1.61 -22.14 -23.75
N GLU A 365 -2.80 -22.24 -24.34
CA GLU A 365 -3.81 -21.18 -24.26
C GLU A 365 -4.49 -21.20 -22.89
N LEU A 366 -4.30 -20.13 -22.11
CA LEU A 366 -4.83 -20.02 -20.75
C LEU A 366 -6.35 -19.84 -20.75
N SER A 367 -7.04 -20.41 -19.75
CA SER A 367 -8.50 -20.29 -19.60
C SER A 367 -8.97 -18.87 -19.34
N PHE A 368 -8.09 -18.04 -18.79
CA PHE A 368 -8.28 -16.62 -18.57
C PHE A 368 -7.05 -15.86 -19.05
N PRO A 369 -7.21 -14.60 -19.48
CA PRO A 369 -6.09 -13.68 -19.52
C PRO A 369 -5.59 -13.42 -18.09
N TYR A 370 -4.30 -13.19 -17.93
CA TYR A 370 -3.66 -12.84 -16.65
C TYR A 370 -2.83 -11.57 -16.79
N TYR A 371 -2.49 -10.93 -15.63
CA TYR A 371 -1.63 -9.76 -15.61
C TYR A 371 -0.15 -10.15 -15.55
N ARG A 372 0.62 -9.78 -16.58
CA ARG A 372 2.05 -10.05 -16.64
C ARG A 372 2.89 -9.21 -15.68
N LYS A 373 2.48 -7.98 -15.39
CA LYS A 373 3.19 -7.06 -14.49
C LYS A 373 3.54 -7.66 -13.12
N ASN A 374 2.74 -8.60 -12.65
CA ASN A 374 2.92 -9.25 -11.36
C ASN A 374 3.27 -10.74 -11.50
N TRP A 375 3.79 -11.13 -12.64
CA TRP A 375 4.04 -12.52 -12.99
C TRP A 375 5.49 -12.93 -12.76
N ASN A 376 5.72 -14.11 -12.16
CA ASN A 376 7.05 -14.65 -11.96
C ASN A 376 7.18 -16.15 -12.26
N LEU A 377 6.33 -16.71 -13.12
CA LEU A 377 6.32 -18.14 -13.43
C LEU A 377 7.63 -18.67 -14.01
N ASP A 378 8.49 -17.82 -14.54
CA ASP A 378 9.76 -18.20 -15.13
C ASP A 378 10.94 -18.17 -14.14
N GLN A 379 10.67 -17.90 -12.83
CA GLN A 379 11.70 -17.91 -11.80
C GLN A 379 11.89 -19.29 -11.19
N GLU A 380 13.12 -19.80 -11.21
CA GLU A 380 13.49 -21.03 -10.53
C GLU A 380 13.30 -20.91 -9.02
N ASN A 381 12.83 -21.99 -8.40
CA ASN A 381 12.72 -22.11 -6.94
C ASN A 381 11.90 -21.02 -6.25
N SER A 382 10.79 -20.60 -6.85
CA SER A 382 9.86 -19.67 -6.25
C SER A 382 8.58 -20.40 -5.79
N PRO A 383 8.62 -21.14 -4.67
CA PRO A 383 7.47 -21.87 -4.18
C PRO A 383 6.35 -20.89 -3.80
N ARG A 384 5.10 -21.32 -3.96
CA ARG A 384 3.92 -20.54 -3.59
C ARG A 384 4.08 -19.93 -2.19
N GLY A 385 3.76 -18.64 -2.05
CA GLY A 385 3.88 -17.91 -0.79
C GLY A 385 5.30 -17.46 -0.44
N ASN A 386 6.28 -17.66 -1.32
CA ASN A 386 7.67 -17.30 -1.04
C ASN A 386 8.31 -16.61 -2.26
N HIS A 387 7.87 -15.40 -2.53
CA HIS A 387 8.30 -14.62 -3.69
C HIS A 387 9.09 -13.38 -3.25
N PRO A 388 10.11 -12.95 -4.02
CA PRO A 388 10.96 -11.81 -3.67
C PRO A 388 10.53 -10.50 -4.34
N GLU A 389 9.48 -10.50 -5.15
CA GLU A 389 9.11 -9.32 -5.95
C GLU A 389 8.65 -8.18 -5.05
N ASN A 390 9.26 -7.01 -5.23
CA ASN A 390 8.90 -5.79 -4.53
C ASN A 390 7.52 -5.30 -4.95
N TYR A 391 6.81 -4.70 -4.01
CA TYR A 391 5.57 -3.98 -4.31
C TYR A 391 5.91 -2.53 -4.68
N ILE A 392 5.74 -2.18 -5.95
CA ILE A 392 5.99 -0.83 -6.44
C ILE A 392 4.85 0.08 -5.96
N VAL A 393 5.17 1.03 -5.07
CA VAL A 393 4.19 1.98 -4.50
C VAL A 393 4.10 3.25 -5.34
N PHE A 394 5.26 3.79 -5.74
CA PHE A 394 5.35 4.97 -6.60
C PHE A 394 6.36 4.73 -7.71
N ARG A 395 5.98 5.07 -8.94
CA ARG A 395 6.87 5.07 -10.11
C ARG A 395 6.70 6.33 -10.95
N LEU A 396 7.73 6.67 -11.69
CA LEU A 396 7.84 7.96 -12.38
C LEU A 396 6.73 8.19 -13.41
N ALA A 397 6.24 7.17 -14.10
CA ALA A 397 5.15 7.35 -15.06
C ALA A 397 3.85 7.83 -14.40
N ASP A 398 3.53 7.38 -13.18
CA ASP A 398 2.38 7.93 -12.44
C ASP A 398 2.58 9.43 -12.15
N ILE A 399 3.81 9.85 -11.82
CA ILE A 399 4.15 11.27 -11.60
C ILE A 399 3.94 12.10 -12.87
N TYR A 400 4.38 11.60 -14.02
CA TYR A 400 4.12 12.25 -15.32
C TYR A 400 2.62 12.41 -15.59
N LEU A 401 1.83 11.37 -15.33
CA LEU A 401 0.38 11.41 -15.53
C LEU A 401 -0.32 12.31 -14.51
N MET A 402 0.19 12.43 -13.28
CA MET A 402 -0.30 13.40 -12.29
C MET A 402 0.00 14.84 -12.74
N ALA A 403 1.21 15.10 -13.27
CA ALA A 403 1.56 16.40 -13.83
C ALA A 403 0.68 16.77 -15.02
N ALA A 404 0.45 15.82 -15.94
CA ALA A 404 -0.43 16.01 -17.09
C ALA A 404 -1.87 16.36 -16.69
N GLU A 405 -2.42 15.64 -15.72
CA GLU A 405 -3.76 15.89 -15.21
C GLU A 405 -3.84 17.28 -14.54
N ALA A 406 -2.92 17.58 -13.63
CA ALA A 406 -2.89 18.85 -12.92
C ALA A 406 -2.72 20.05 -13.86
N GLU A 407 -1.83 19.96 -14.84
CA GLU A 407 -1.62 21.00 -15.84
C GLU A 407 -2.88 21.23 -16.69
N ASN A 408 -3.54 20.12 -17.13
CA ASN A 408 -4.78 20.25 -17.88
C ASN A 408 -5.87 20.93 -17.06
N GLU A 409 -6.03 20.59 -15.78
CA GLU A 409 -7.05 21.19 -14.92
C GLU A 409 -6.80 22.69 -14.67
N LEU A 410 -5.53 23.11 -14.59
CA LEU A 410 -5.15 24.51 -14.38
C LEU A 410 -5.22 25.35 -15.64
N ASN A 411 -4.56 24.89 -16.71
CA ASN A 411 -4.21 25.72 -17.85
C ASN A 411 -4.76 25.19 -19.18
N GLY A 412 -5.39 24.01 -19.17
CA GLY A 412 -5.78 23.29 -20.37
C GLY A 412 -4.68 22.40 -20.93
N PRO A 413 -4.96 21.71 -22.07
CA PRO A 413 -4.13 20.60 -22.52
C PRO A 413 -2.78 20.96 -23.11
N GLU A 414 -2.56 22.23 -23.49
CA GLU A 414 -1.36 22.60 -24.26
C GLU A 414 -0.06 22.30 -23.52
N GLY A 415 0.03 22.68 -22.23
CA GLY A 415 1.18 22.32 -21.38
C GLY A 415 1.15 20.87 -20.90
N ALA A 416 -0.01 20.26 -20.86
CA ALA A 416 -0.16 18.88 -20.39
C ALA A 416 0.36 17.84 -21.38
N TYR A 417 0.43 18.18 -22.68
CA TYR A 417 0.95 17.28 -23.71
C TYR A 417 2.40 16.88 -23.47
N GLU A 418 3.22 17.74 -22.92
CA GLU A 418 4.61 17.43 -22.60
C GLU A 418 4.70 16.19 -21.70
N TYR A 419 3.89 16.16 -20.66
CA TYR A 419 3.93 15.08 -19.66
C TYR A 419 3.32 13.79 -20.17
N VAL A 420 2.11 13.83 -20.72
CA VAL A 420 1.45 12.60 -21.19
C VAL A 420 2.18 11.98 -22.38
N ASN A 421 2.71 12.81 -23.29
CA ASN A 421 3.42 12.31 -24.46
C ASN A 421 4.78 11.69 -24.12
N ALA A 422 5.41 12.06 -23.01
CA ALA A 422 6.60 11.35 -22.51
C ALA A 422 6.28 9.88 -22.16
N VAL A 423 5.14 9.63 -21.55
CA VAL A 423 4.67 8.25 -21.25
C VAL A 423 4.26 7.53 -22.53
N ARG A 424 3.56 8.19 -23.44
CA ARG A 424 3.10 7.62 -24.70
C ARG A 424 4.23 7.30 -25.68
N ALA A 425 5.28 8.09 -25.69
CA ALA A 425 6.44 7.89 -26.59
C ALA A 425 7.10 6.52 -26.39
N ARG A 426 7.15 6.00 -25.15
CA ARG A 426 7.67 4.66 -24.90
C ARG A 426 6.63 3.55 -25.09
N ALA A 427 5.34 3.91 -25.10
CA ALA A 427 4.23 2.98 -25.16
C ALA A 427 3.84 2.60 -26.58
N PHE A 428 4.15 3.45 -27.56
CA PHE A 428 3.67 3.28 -28.93
C PHE A 428 4.77 3.16 -29.96
N GLU A 429 4.59 2.27 -30.91
CA GLU A 429 5.41 2.19 -32.12
C GLU A 429 4.50 1.99 -33.37
N PRO A 430 4.47 2.95 -34.29
CA PRO A 430 5.13 4.27 -34.21
C PRO A 430 4.55 5.16 -33.10
N ASP A 431 5.35 6.15 -32.67
CA ASP A 431 4.91 7.12 -31.66
C ASP A 431 3.58 7.80 -32.04
N LYS A 432 2.69 7.95 -31.03
CA LYS A 432 1.34 8.51 -31.17
C LYS A 432 1.08 9.60 -30.13
N PRO A 433 1.73 10.77 -30.26
CA PRO A 433 1.51 11.86 -29.33
C PRO A 433 0.10 12.44 -29.42
N TRP A 434 -0.44 12.85 -28.27
CA TRP A 434 -1.67 13.62 -28.24
C TRP A 434 -1.44 15.08 -28.62
N SER A 435 -2.45 15.67 -29.27
CA SER A 435 -2.49 17.09 -29.60
C SER A 435 -3.90 17.52 -29.99
N GLY A 436 -4.18 18.83 -29.89
CA GLY A 436 -5.39 19.45 -30.45
C GLY A 436 -6.69 19.15 -29.73
N MET A 437 -6.64 18.61 -28.52
CA MET A 437 -7.82 18.33 -27.68
C MET A 437 -8.29 19.59 -26.94
N SER A 438 -9.58 19.68 -26.67
CA SER A 438 -10.08 20.55 -25.62
C SER A 438 -9.71 20.02 -24.22
N GLN A 439 -9.84 20.84 -23.20
CA GLN A 439 -9.58 20.45 -21.81
C GLN A 439 -10.44 19.24 -21.38
N ASP A 440 -11.71 19.20 -21.76
CA ASP A 440 -12.62 18.11 -21.42
C ASP A 440 -12.31 16.81 -22.19
N GLU A 441 -11.90 16.91 -23.45
CA GLU A 441 -11.46 15.75 -24.23
C GLU A 441 -10.18 15.16 -23.64
N PHE A 442 -9.21 16.01 -23.28
CA PHE A 442 -7.99 15.57 -22.61
C PHE A 442 -8.29 14.89 -21.27
N ARG A 443 -9.13 15.49 -20.43
CA ARG A 443 -9.53 14.90 -19.15
C ARG A 443 -10.12 13.50 -19.31
N LYS A 444 -10.99 13.29 -20.29
CA LYS A 444 -11.59 11.98 -20.56
C LYS A 444 -10.55 10.98 -21.09
N ALA A 445 -9.67 11.43 -21.98
CA ALA A 445 -8.58 10.59 -22.49
C ALA A 445 -7.61 10.18 -21.38
N MET A 446 -7.32 11.07 -20.41
CA MET A 446 -6.50 10.75 -19.23
C MET A 446 -7.10 9.63 -18.36
N TYR A 447 -8.44 9.53 -18.27
CA TYR A 447 -9.07 8.44 -17.54
C TYR A 447 -8.70 7.07 -18.13
N ASP A 448 -8.61 6.99 -19.45
CA ASP A 448 -8.22 5.78 -20.16
C ASP A 448 -6.69 5.60 -20.18
N GLU A 449 -5.91 6.65 -20.41
CA GLU A 449 -4.44 6.55 -20.41
C GLU A 449 -3.92 6.02 -19.07
N ARG A 450 -4.44 6.54 -17.94
CA ARG A 450 -4.10 6.02 -16.62
C ARG A 450 -4.57 4.57 -16.41
N LYS A 451 -5.69 4.16 -17.00
CA LYS A 451 -6.17 2.78 -16.98
C LYS A 451 -5.18 1.82 -17.65
N TRP A 452 -4.72 2.17 -18.87
CA TRP A 452 -3.79 1.34 -19.63
C TRP A 452 -2.39 1.32 -19.02
N GLU A 453 -1.88 2.45 -18.63
CA GLU A 453 -0.55 2.58 -18.03
C GLU A 453 -0.45 1.90 -16.67
N LEU A 454 -1.43 2.11 -15.77
CA LEU A 454 -1.36 1.76 -14.35
C LEU A 454 -2.24 0.55 -13.97
N ALA A 455 -2.69 -0.24 -14.94
CA ALA A 455 -3.51 -1.42 -14.68
C ALA A 455 -2.88 -2.38 -13.67
N ALA A 456 -3.65 -2.82 -12.68
CA ALA A 456 -3.23 -3.74 -11.61
C ALA A 456 -2.11 -3.24 -10.66
N GLU A 457 -1.87 -1.93 -10.61
CA GLU A 457 -0.86 -1.30 -9.74
C GLU A 457 -1.44 -0.59 -8.51
N GLY A 458 -2.74 -0.71 -8.25
CA GLY A 458 -3.36 -0.13 -7.06
C GLY A 458 -3.79 1.33 -7.19
N HIS A 459 -3.93 1.87 -8.41
CA HIS A 459 -4.34 3.26 -8.62
C HIS A 459 -5.81 3.40 -9.01
N ARG A 460 -6.33 2.50 -9.85
CA ARG A 460 -7.58 2.67 -10.60
C ARG A 460 -8.80 2.99 -9.76
N ARG A 461 -9.05 2.24 -8.68
CA ARG A 461 -10.23 2.47 -7.85
C ARG A 461 -10.21 3.85 -7.20
N MET A 462 -9.04 4.30 -6.74
CA MET A 462 -8.88 5.61 -6.13
C MET A 462 -9.01 6.74 -7.15
N ASP A 463 -8.52 6.55 -8.37
CA ASP A 463 -8.72 7.48 -9.46
C ASP A 463 -10.22 7.67 -9.77
N LEU A 464 -10.97 6.57 -9.89
CA LEU A 464 -12.43 6.61 -10.10
C LEU A 464 -13.18 7.28 -8.95
N ILE A 465 -12.72 7.11 -7.69
CA ILE A 465 -13.30 7.78 -6.52
C ILE A 465 -13.05 9.29 -6.58
N ARG A 466 -11.80 9.73 -6.79
CA ARG A 466 -11.47 11.17 -6.80
C ARG A 466 -12.06 11.92 -8.00
N TRP A 467 -12.29 11.22 -9.11
CA TRP A 467 -13.02 11.76 -10.27
C TRP A 467 -14.54 11.72 -10.11
N GLY A 468 -15.06 11.06 -9.05
CA GLY A 468 -16.50 10.96 -8.77
C GLY A 468 -17.26 10.03 -9.69
N ILE A 469 -16.58 9.13 -10.42
CA ILE A 469 -17.18 8.26 -11.44
C ILE A 469 -17.16 6.77 -11.08
N LEU A 470 -16.71 6.38 -9.87
CA LEU A 470 -16.62 4.96 -9.48
C LEU A 470 -17.93 4.22 -9.68
N LEU A 471 -19.03 4.78 -9.20
CA LEU A 471 -20.35 4.15 -9.23
C LEU A 471 -20.84 3.86 -10.66
N GLU A 472 -20.70 4.86 -11.53
CA GLU A 472 -21.09 4.77 -12.93
C GLU A 472 -20.20 3.78 -13.68
N THR A 473 -18.89 3.88 -13.49
CA THR A 473 -17.91 2.98 -14.13
C THR A 473 -18.17 1.52 -13.77
N VAL A 474 -18.30 1.20 -12.47
CA VAL A 474 -18.53 -0.19 -12.05
C VAL A 474 -19.85 -0.73 -12.57
N LYS A 475 -20.90 0.08 -12.66
CA LYS A 475 -22.22 -0.33 -13.21
C LYS A 475 -22.19 -0.57 -14.71
N SER A 476 -21.38 0.17 -15.45
CA SER A 476 -21.28 0.04 -16.91
C SER A 476 -20.24 -1.00 -17.35
N THR A 477 -19.35 -1.43 -16.46
CA THR A 477 -18.31 -2.41 -16.76
C THR A 477 -18.91 -3.80 -16.97
N GLU A 478 -18.41 -4.52 -17.98
CA GLU A 478 -18.70 -5.94 -18.17
C GLU A 478 -17.94 -6.76 -17.12
N HIS A 479 -18.69 -7.34 -16.18
CA HIS A 479 -18.14 -8.22 -15.16
C HIS A 479 -18.30 -9.69 -15.54
N ARG A 480 -17.57 -10.56 -14.85
CA ARG A 480 -17.67 -12.00 -15.09
C ARG A 480 -19.01 -12.55 -14.56
N PRO A 481 -19.58 -13.61 -15.18
CA PRO A 481 -20.94 -14.10 -14.87
C PRO A 481 -21.18 -14.51 -13.40
N TRP A 482 -20.11 -14.81 -12.67
CA TRP A 482 -20.20 -15.19 -11.23
C TRP A 482 -19.95 -14.04 -10.27
N ASN A 483 -19.71 -12.84 -10.77
CA ASN A 483 -19.39 -11.67 -9.98
C ASN A 483 -19.97 -10.42 -10.65
N ASN A 484 -21.01 -9.84 -10.06
CA ASN A 484 -21.60 -8.61 -10.57
C ASN A 484 -21.62 -7.52 -9.51
N PRO A 485 -20.49 -6.82 -9.28
CA PRO A 485 -20.43 -5.72 -8.33
C PRO A 485 -21.34 -4.56 -8.69
N GLY A 486 -21.72 -4.40 -9.97
CA GLY A 486 -22.65 -3.37 -10.45
C GLY A 486 -24.03 -3.41 -9.80
N ASP A 487 -24.49 -4.62 -9.38
CA ASP A 487 -25.79 -4.78 -8.70
C ASP A 487 -25.74 -4.30 -7.23
N ASN A 488 -24.57 -4.30 -6.62
CA ASN A 488 -24.42 -4.05 -5.18
C ASN A 488 -23.80 -2.69 -4.86
N ILE A 489 -23.07 -2.09 -5.81
CA ILE A 489 -22.38 -0.83 -5.56
C ILE A 489 -23.36 0.31 -5.27
N MET A 490 -23.09 1.05 -4.21
CA MET A 490 -23.85 2.21 -3.74
C MET A 490 -22.93 3.39 -3.46
N PRO A 491 -23.43 4.62 -3.36
CA PRO A 491 -22.60 5.81 -3.08
C PRO A 491 -21.73 5.70 -1.84
N LYS A 492 -22.16 5.00 -0.80
CA LYS A 492 -21.39 4.77 0.43
C LYS A 492 -20.08 4.00 0.21
N HIS A 493 -19.98 3.21 -0.85
CA HIS A 493 -18.85 2.34 -1.10
C HIS A 493 -17.57 3.05 -1.58
N VAL A 494 -17.58 4.38 -1.61
CA VAL A 494 -16.35 5.18 -1.76
C VAL A 494 -15.47 5.13 -0.51
N LEU A 495 -16.07 4.86 0.65
CA LEU A 495 -15.38 4.66 1.93
C LEU A 495 -15.75 3.30 2.53
N LEU A 496 -14.93 2.82 3.45
CA LEU A 496 -15.20 1.67 4.30
C LEU A 496 -15.89 2.12 5.60
N PRO A 497 -16.67 1.24 6.25
CA PRO A 497 -17.14 1.51 7.62
C PRO A 497 -15.99 1.45 8.61
N ILE A 498 -16.03 2.26 9.66
CA ILE A 498 -15.18 2.05 10.83
C ILE A 498 -15.45 0.62 11.36
N PRO A 499 -14.43 -0.17 11.65
CA PRO A 499 -14.62 -1.55 12.08
C PRO A 499 -15.44 -1.67 13.35
N LEU A 500 -16.31 -2.69 13.42
CA LEU A 500 -17.24 -2.87 14.51
C LEU A 500 -16.56 -3.02 15.88
N GLU A 501 -15.41 -3.70 15.94
CA GLU A 501 -14.64 -3.86 17.18
C GLU A 501 -14.18 -2.53 17.74
N GLU A 502 -13.71 -1.60 16.87
CA GLU A 502 -13.28 -0.26 17.28
C GLU A 502 -14.45 0.55 17.86
N ILE A 503 -15.63 0.47 17.23
CA ILE A 503 -16.83 1.14 17.73
C ILE A 503 -17.28 0.57 19.07
N GLN A 504 -17.13 -0.76 19.28
CA GLN A 504 -17.45 -1.38 20.57
C GLN A 504 -16.50 -0.95 21.67
N LEU A 505 -15.22 -0.75 21.35
CA LEU A 505 -14.20 -0.26 22.29
C LEU A 505 -14.37 1.25 22.57
N ASN A 506 -14.72 2.02 21.55
CA ASN A 506 -14.90 3.47 21.66
C ASN A 506 -16.12 3.94 20.86
N PRO A 507 -17.31 4.02 21.47
CA PRO A 507 -18.53 4.50 20.80
C PRO A 507 -18.47 5.95 20.30
N ASN A 508 -17.52 6.78 20.82
CA ASN A 508 -17.37 8.17 20.37
C ASN A 508 -16.91 8.29 18.91
N LEU A 509 -16.42 7.19 18.32
CA LEU A 509 -16.11 7.13 16.89
C LEU A 509 -17.35 7.35 15.99
N LEU A 510 -18.55 7.25 16.54
CA LEU A 510 -19.80 7.54 15.84
C LEU A 510 -20.37 8.93 16.15
N GLU A 511 -19.72 9.73 16.99
CA GLU A 511 -20.26 11.03 17.41
C GLU A 511 -20.41 12.00 16.23
N THR A 512 -19.42 12.07 15.33
CA THR A 512 -19.41 12.96 14.18
C THR A 512 -20.21 12.40 12.99
N ASP A 513 -20.32 11.07 12.89
CA ASP A 513 -21.11 10.39 11.85
C ASP A 513 -21.75 9.10 12.42
N PRO A 514 -22.99 9.19 12.95
CA PRO A 514 -23.71 8.04 13.48
C PRO A 514 -24.05 6.97 12.43
N THR A 515 -23.96 7.31 11.14
CA THR A 515 -24.24 6.36 10.05
C THR A 515 -23.06 5.47 9.72
N ASN A 516 -21.88 5.73 10.29
CA ASN A 516 -20.64 5.03 9.99
C ASN A 516 -20.37 4.94 8.47
N ASN A 517 -20.21 6.11 7.84
CA ASN A 517 -20.03 6.23 6.39
C ASN A 517 -21.23 5.65 5.57
N GLY A 518 -22.42 5.62 6.15
CA GLY A 518 -23.63 5.11 5.50
C GLY A 518 -23.87 3.61 5.61
N TYR A 519 -23.19 2.93 6.55
CA TYR A 519 -23.34 1.49 6.77
C TYR A 519 -24.28 1.11 7.92
N ARG A 520 -24.75 2.10 8.69
CA ARG A 520 -25.77 1.97 9.73
C ARG A 520 -27.08 2.63 9.38
#